data_6c7cf8a99114ac097424f5f12ba08202
#
_entry.id   6c7cf8a99114ac097424f5f12ba08202
#
_cell.length_a   1.000
_cell.length_b   1.000
_cell.length_c   1.000
_cell.angle_alpha   90.00
_cell.angle_beta   90.00
_cell.angle_gamma   90.00
#
_symmetry.space_group_name_H-M   'P 1'
#
loop_
_entity.id
_entity.type
_entity.pdbx_description
1 polymer ?
#
loop_
_entity_poly.entity_id
_entity_poly.type
_entity_poly.pdbx_seq_one_letter_code
_entity_poly.pdbx_strand_id
1 'polypeptide(L)' 'MDIDSEDQSSERAELHFLAALVDELMKALLAAGVMTRAQLQEIEGAVSTRTGTPPRAW' A
#
# COMPACT_ATOMS: atom_id res chain seq x y z
N MET A 1 -9.21 -13.91 -28.56
CA MET A 1 -8.18 -13.61 -27.55
C MET A 1 -8.70 -12.63 -26.53
N ASP A 2 -8.41 -12.88 -25.30
CA ASP A 2 -8.97 -12.09 -24.23
C ASP A 2 -7.91 -11.15 -23.65
N ILE A 3 -7.70 -10.05 -24.32
CA ILE A 3 -6.70 -9.06 -23.94
C ILE A 3 -7.05 -8.44 -22.59
N ASP A 4 -8.33 -8.24 -22.36
CA ASP A 4 -8.79 -7.63 -21.10
C ASP A 4 -8.46 -8.50 -19.90
N SER A 5 -8.58 -9.82 -20.03
CA SER A 5 -8.20 -10.75 -18.97
C SER A 5 -6.72 -10.68 -18.66
N GLU A 6 -5.88 -10.61 -19.68
CA GLU A 6 -4.42 -10.47 -19.48
C GLU A 6 -4.10 -9.16 -18.79
N ASP A 7 -4.71 -8.07 -19.22
CA ASP A 7 -4.50 -6.76 -18.61
C ASP A 7 -4.92 -6.76 -17.14
N GLN A 8 -6.07 -7.37 -16.84
CA GLN A 8 -6.54 -7.47 -15.47
C GLN A 8 -5.59 -8.29 -14.58
N SER A 9 -5.06 -9.39 -15.12
CA SER A 9 -4.09 -10.20 -14.37
C SER A 9 -2.81 -9.44 -14.11
N SER A 10 -2.31 -8.71 -15.11
CA SER A 10 -1.10 -7.91 -14.97
C SER A 10 -1.32 -6.77 -13.98
N GLU A 11 -2.44 -6.10 -14.07
CA GLU A 11 -2.78 -5.01 -13.13
C GLU A 11 -2.89 -5.53 -11.70
N ARG A 12 -3.54 -6.68 -11.53
CA ARG A 12 -3.69 -7.27 -10.20
C ARG A 12 -2.35 -7.67 -9.61
N ALA A 13 -1.49 -8.28 -10.42
CA ALA A 13 -0.14 -8.65 -9.98
C ALA A 13 0.67 -7.42 -9.60
N GLU A 14 0.56 -6.36 -10.40
CA GLU A 14 1.25 -5.11 -10.11
C GLU A 14 0.74 -4.46 -8.82
N LEU A 15 -0.57 -4.46 -8.62
CA LEU A 15 -1.15 -3.92 -7.39
C LEU A 15 -0.70 -4.72 -6.17
N HIS A 16 -0.64 -6.03 -6.27
CA HIS A 16 -0.15 -6.86 -5.18
C HIS A 16 1.32 -6.59 -4.89
N PHE A 17 2.12 -6.43 -5.94
CA PHE A 17 3.53 -6.09 -5.78
C PHE A 17 3.70 -4.75 -5.08
N LEU A 18 2.99 -3.73 -5.53
CA LEU A 18 3.07 -2.39 -4.96
C LEU A 18 2.61 -2.38 -3.50
N ALA A 19 1.54 -3.09 -3.20
CA ALA A 19 1.04 -3.19 -1.83
C ALA A 19 2.08 -3.85 -0.93
N ALA A 20 2.68 -4.94 -1.38
CA ALA A 20 3.71 -5.63 -0.62
C ALA A 20 4.97 -4.75 -0.46
N LEU A 21 5.34 -4.04 -1.51
CA LEU A 21 6.47 -3.13 -1.46
C LEU A 21 6.26 -2.04 -0.42
N VAL A 22 5.09 -1.43 -0.41
CA VAL A 22 4.75 -0.40 0.59
C VAL A 22 4.78 -1.00 2.00
N ASP A 23 4.21 -2.19 2.18
CA ASP A 23 4.20 -2.85 3.48
C ASP A 23 5.63 -3.09 3.98
N GLU A 24 6.50 -3.61 3.13
CA GLU A 24 7.89 -3.88 3.52
C GLU A 24 8.65 -2.58 3.79
N LEU A 25 8.42 -1.54 3.00
CA LEU A 25 9.03 -0.24 3.24
C LEU A 25 8.60 0.34 4.58
N MET A 26 7.31 0.26 4.90
CA MET A 26 6.81 0.78 6.18
C MET A 26 7.40 0.02 7.35
N LYS A 27 7.50 -1.31 7.24
CA LYS A 27 8.14 -2.11 8.28
C LYS A 27 9.60 -1.72 8.46
N ALA A 28 10.32 -1.52 7.37
CA ALA A 28 11.72 -1.13 7.42
C ALA A 28 11.91 0.24 8.08
N LEU A 29 11.05 1.19 7.75
CA LEU A 29 11.11 2.53 8.32
C LEU A 29 10.81 2.53 9.81
N LEU A 30 9.84 1.72 10.23
CA LEU A 30 9.53 1.56 11.65
C LEU A 30 10.71 0.91 12.40
N ALA A 31 11.27 -0.14 11.82
CA ALA A 31 12.40 -0.86 12.42
C ALA A 31 13.64 0.02 12.52
N ALA A 32 13.84 0.89 11.54
CA ALA A 32 14.99 1.81 11.54
C ALA A 32 14.80 3.02 12.48
N GLY A 33 13.60 3.18 13.04
CA GLY A 33 13.32 4.31 13.91
C GLY A 33 13.17 5.64 13.19
N VAL A 34 13.02 5.60 11.87
CA VAL A 34 12.84 6.81 11.05
C VAL A 34 11.40 7.30 11.13
N MET A 35 10.48 6.38 11.43
CA MET A 35 9.05 6.66 11.46
C MET A 35 8.43 6.00 12.69
N THR A 36 7.44 6.65 13.28
CA THR A 36 6.67 6.08 14.38
C THR A 36 5.35 5.52 13.86
N ARG A 37 4.70 4.69 14.67
CA ARG A 37 3.37 4.17 14.32
C ARG A 37 2.36 5.29 14.19
N ALA A 38 2.47 6.33 15.02
CA ALA A 38 1.59 7.50 14.93
C ALA A 38 1.74 8.19 13.57
N GLN A 39 2.97 8.36 13.11
CA GLN A 39 3.24 8.95 11.80
C GLN A 39 2.68 8.07 10.68
N LEU A 40 2.82 6.76 10.81
CA LEU A 40 2.29 5.82 9.82
C LEU A 40 0.76 5.92 9.75
N GLN A 41 0.11 6.01 10.92
CA GLN A 41 -1.35 6.16 10.98
C GLN A 41 -1.80 7.47 10.34
N GLU A 42 -1.04 8.54 10.52
CA GLU A 42 -1.34 9.81 9.85
C GLU A 42 -1.26 9.67 8.33
N ILE A 43 -0.23 8.99 7.84
CA ILE A 43 -0.07 8.75 6.41
C ILE A 43 -1.25 7.92 5.87
N GLU A 44 -1.60 6.85 6.58
CA GLU A 44 -2.72 6.00 6.19
C GLU A 44 -4.03 6.77 6.18
N GLY A 45 -4.24 7.64 7.17
CA GLY A 45 -5.41 8.49 7.24
C GLY A 45 -5.49 9.46 6.07
N ALA A 46 -4.36 10.06 5.70
CA ALA A 46 -4.29 10.98 4.57
C ALA A 46 -4.60 10.26 3.26
N VAL A 47 -4.05 9.06 3.08
CA VAL A 47 -4.32 8.24 1.89
C VAL A 47 -5.78 7.82 1.85
N SER A 48 -6.32 7.40 2.99
CA SER A 48 -7.74 7.02 3.10
C SER A 48 -8.65 8.16 2.68
N THR A 49 -8.39 9.36 3.18
CA THR A 49 -9.17 10.56 2.82
C THR A 49 -9.07 10.84 1.34
N ARG A 50 -7.88 10.70 0.77
CA ARG A 50 -7.63 11.00 -0.63
C ARG A 50 -8.27 9.99 -1.58
N THR A 51 -8.27 8.72 -1.20
CA THR A 51 -8.73 7.65 -2.08
C THR A 51 -10.12 7.16 -1.78
N GLY A 52 -10.66 7.50 -0.61
CA GLY A 52 -11.96 7.01 -0.16
C GLY A 52 -11.92 5.55 0.31
N THR A 53 -10.73 4.98 0.47
CA THR A 53 -10.59 3.61 0.97
C THR A 53 -10.31 3.63 2.47
N PRO A 54 -10.66 2.56 3.21
CA PRO A 54 -10.36 2.50 4.65
C PRO A 54 -8.86 2.49 4.91
N PRO A 55 -8.40 3.08 6.02
CA PRO A 55 -6.99 2.98 6.39
C PRO A 55 -6.64 1.55 6.79
N ARG A 56 -5.38 1.21 6.58
CA ARG A 56 -4.88 -0.10 6.99
C ARG A 56 -4.65 -0.13 8.50
N ALA A 57 -4.73 -1.34 9.05
CA ALA A 57 -4.37 -1.57 10.45
C ALA A 57 -2.88 -1.92 10.50
N TRP A 58 -2.12 -1.16 11.23
CA TRP A 58 -0.68 -1.38 11.39
C TRP A 58 -0.27 -1.80 12.81
#